data_6085163c89a19f43af9cf663c95aeb95
#
_entry.id   6085163c89a19f43af9cf663c95aeb95
#
_cell.length_a   1.000
_cell.length_b   1.000
_cell.length_c   1.000
_cell.angle_alpha   90.00
_cell.angle_beta   90.00
_cell.angle_gamma   90.00
#
_symmetry.space_group_name_H-M   'P 1'
#
loop_
_entity.id
_entity.type
_entity.pdbx_description
1 polymer ?
#
loop_
_entity_poly.entity_id
_entity_poly.type
_entity_poly.pdbx_seq_one_letter_code
_entity_poly.pdbx_strand_id
1 'polypeptide(L)'
;MDNAMIIGAGPAGLTAAVTCAENGVDVVVIDEYMKAGGRLLGQLYEEPNGSWWNGMKESAALYEKAVKLGVTFHLNVAVHHIEKSNGRWVVYTEKQTFYTNHLLLATGAAESPLPVPGWTLPGVMSVGAAQVMTNVHRIKPGERGVIIGVNVLSAAIAMELQLAGVEIACLTLPKMNGMTKGAGHPGEVMDSLLHVSHMAPSRLVRYGSKFMKNDFMKKLGVQLYPKKGVKMWGIPIQLRKAVIEIYGENKVEGVTIATINADGEVVYGSEEQIEVDFVCIAGGLYPLAELAAVAGCPFYLVEELGGYVPLHNERMESPLEGLYVAGNITGIEGAKVAAAQGKTAGLSIAHRAGKKGLDMEIQDSIKMTEQIRNRAYIQFHPEIEAGRKKISQQWEVYQSTKRSLGGGVT
;
A
#
# COMPACT_ATOMS: atom_id res chain seq x y z
N MET A 1 -30.73 9.23 14.30
CA MET A 1 -30.35 8.74 12.97
C MET A 1 -29.08 7.93 13.13
N ASP A 2 -29.01 6.80 12.46
CA ASP A 2 -27.77 6.01 12.45
C ASP A 2 -26.73 6.74 11.61
N ASN A 3 -25.59 7.03 12.23
CA ASN A 3 -24.48 7.72 11.62
C ASN A 3 -23.30 6.77 11.42
N ALA A 4 -22.56 6.97 10.36
CA ALA A 4 -21.30 6.30 10.08
C ALA A 4 -20.14 7.28 10.15
N MET A 5 -19.05 6.83 10.71
CA MET A 5 -17.79 7.56 10.71
C MET A 5 -16.73 6.75 9.96
N ILE A 6 -15.93 7.44 9.15
CA ILE A 6 -14.90 6.84 8.33
C ILE A 6 -13.57 7.52 8.67
N ILE A 7 -12.58 6.75 9.05
CA ILE A 7 -11.20 7.21 9.27
C ILE A 7 -10.37 6.87 8.05
N GLY A 8 -9.93 7.91 7.34
CA GLY A 8 -9.18 7.84 6.10
C GLY A 8 -10.03 8.20 4.87
N ALA A 9 -9.64 9.27 4.18
CA ALA A 9 -10.26 9.75 2.94
C ALA A 9 -9.54 9.26 1.67
N GLY A 10 -8.94 8.07 1.72
CA GLY A 10 -8.38 7.38 0.55
C GLY A 10 -9.47 6.76 -0.34
N PRO A 11 -9.10 5.99 -1.38
CA PRO A 11 -10.09 5.42 -2.32
C PRO A 11 -11.15 4.55 -1.63
N ALA A 12 -10.77 3.79 -0.61
CA ALA A 12 -11.72 2.97 0.15
C ALA A 12 -12.70 3.84 0.94
N GLY A 13 -12.17 4.80 1.73
CA GLY A 13 -13.01 5.67 2.57
C GLY A 13 -13.93 6.59 1.76
N LEU A 14 -13.44 7.21 0.69
CA LEU A 14 -14.26 8.04 -0.19
C LEU A 14 -15.39 7.25 -0.87
N THR A 15 -15.08 6.04 -1.37
CA THR A 15 -16.10 5.20 -2.01
C THR A 15 -17.13 4.71 -0.98
N ALA A 16 -16.68 4.33 0.23
CA ALA A 16 -17.59 3.97 1.31
C ALA A 16 -18.50 5.13 1.72
N ALA A 17 -17.93 6.34 1.84
CA ALA A 17 -18.69 7.55 2.17
C ALA A 17 -19.80 7.84 1.15
N VAL A 18 -19.46 7.81 -0.14
CA VAL A 18 -20.43 7.95 -1.23
C VAL A 18 -21.52 6.88 -1.12
N THR A 19 -21.11 5.60 -0.96
CA THR A 19 -22.06 4.48 -0.91
C THR A 19 -23.00 4.57 0.29
N CYS A 20 -22.51 4.92 1.46
CA CYS A 20 -23.34 5.14 2.65
C CYS A 20 -24.33 6.27 2.43
N ALA A 21 -23.88 7.42 1.94
CA ALA A 21 -24.72 8.60 1.72
C ALA A 21 -25.80 8.36 0.63
N GLU A 22 -25.48 7.65 -0.46
CA GLU A 22 -26.46 7.22 -1.48
C GLU A 22 -27.56 6.32 -0.89
N ASN A 23 -27.26 5.62 0.21
CA ASN A 23 -28.20 4.78 0.93
C ASN A 23 -28.86 5.46 2.14
N GLY A 24 -28.69 6.78 2.28
CA GLY A 24 -29.37 7.59 3.30
C GLY A 24 -28.75 7.49 4.71
N VAL A 25 -27.51 7.10 4.81
CA VAL A 25 -26.74 7.11 6.07
C VAL A 25 -25.99 8.43 6.17
N ASP A 26 -26.09 9.10 7.33
CA ASP A 26 -25.30 10.30 7.61
C ASP A 26 -23.82 9.92 7.81
N VAL A 27 -22.91 10.60 7.10
CA VAL A 27 -21.50 10.23 7.07
C VAL A 27 -20.59 11.38 7.48
N VAL A 28 -19.65 11.08 8.36
CA VAL A 28 -18.51 11.93 8.71
C VAL A 28 -17.22 11.23 8.33
N VAL A 29 -16.36 11.89 7.58
CA VAL A 29 -15.02 11.40 7.20
C VAL A 29 -13.95 12.22 7.89
N ILE A 30 -12.98 11.56 8.53
CA ILE A 30 -11.83 12.19 9.18
C ILE A 30 -10.57 11.72 8.45
N ASP A 31 -9.69 12.66 8.11
CA ASP A 31 -8.39 12.35 7.51
C ASP A 31 -7.30 13.29 8.06
N GLU A 32 -6.13 12.75 8.37
CA GLU A 32 -5.00 13.51 8.87
C GLU A 32 -4.40 14.45 7.82
N TYR A 33 -4.58 14.13 6.54
CA TYR A 33 -4.04 14.94 5.47
C TYR A 33 -4.98 16.11 5.12
N MET A 34 -4.40 17.20 4.64
CA MET A 34 -5.15 18.43 4.31
C MET A 34 -6.06 18.28 3.07
N LYS A 35 -5.92 17.20 2.31
CA LYS A 35 -6.63 16.96 1.05
C LYS A 35 -7.10 15.51 0.98
N ALA A 36 -8.38 15.31 0.68
CA ALA A 36 -8.94 13.98 0.47
C ALA A 36 -8.34 13.30 -0.77
N GLY A 37 -8.12 11.99 -0.70
CA GLY A 37 -7.59 11.17 -1.79
C GLY A 37 -6.56 10.14 -1.34
N GLY A 38 -5.92 10.34 -0.18
CA GLY A 38 -4.89 9.46 0.33
C GLY A 38 -3.79 9.22 -0.72
N ARG A 39 -3.36 7.98 -0.91
CA ARG A 39 -2.31 7.63 -1.88
C ARG A 39 -2.70 7.82 -3.36
N LEU A 40 -4.00 7.98 -3.68
CA LEU A 40 -4.41 8.38 -5.03
C LEU A 40 -3.77 9.69 -5.49
N LEU A 41 -3.61 10.64 -4.57
CA LEU A 41 -3.11 11.98 -4.89
C LEU A 41 -1.76 11.97 -5.61
N GLY A 42 -0.91 10.99 -5.29
CA GLY A 42 0.40 10.83 -5.91
C GLY A 42 0.41 10.01 -7.21
N GLN A 43 -0.64 9.26 -7.53
CA GLN A 43 -0.61 8.29 -8.62
C GLN A 43 -0.78 8.92 -10.00
N LEU A 44 0.19 8.68 -10.89
CA LEU A 44 0.14 9.07 -12.28
C LEU A 44 0.86 8.02 -13.14
N TYR A 45 0.13 7.23 -13.91
CA TYR A 45 0.72 6.21 -14.79
C TYR A 45 -0.11 5.94 -16.03
N GLU A 46 0.53 5.43 -17.06
CA GLU A 46 -0.13 5.00 -18.30
C GLU A 46 -0.66 3.57 -18.15
N GLU A 47 -1.93 3.37 -18.45
CA GLU A 47 -2.56 2.05 -18.47
C GLU A 47 -2.23 1.33 -19.79
N PRO A 48 -2.37 -0.02 -19.87
CA PRO A 48 -2.04 -0.80 -21.05
C PRO A 48 -2.81 -0.40 -22.33
N ASN A 49 -3.95 0.25 -22.17
CA ASN A 49 -4.78 0.77 -23.27
C ASN A 49 -4.33 2.15 -23.78
N GLY A 50 -3.23 2.70 -23.22
CA GLY A 50 -2.71 4.02 -23.56
C GLY A 50 -3.40 5.19 -22.87
N SER A 51 -4.40 4.94 -22.00
CA SER A 51 -5.00 6.00 -21.19
C SER A 51 -4.16 6.29 -19.94
N TRP A 52 -4.20 7.54 -19.48
CA TRP A 52 -3.49 7.94 -18.28
C TRP A 52 -4.38 7.87 -17.05
N TRP A 53 -4.00 7.04 -16.09
CA TRP A 53 -4.55 7.08 -14.75
C TRP A 53 -4.05 8.33 -14.02
N ASN A 54 -4.96 9.16 -13.56
CA ASN A 54 -4.66 10.36 -12.78
C ASN A 54 -5.42 10.30 -11.45
N GLY A 55 -4.72 9.88 -10.41
CA GLY A 55 -5.34 9.70 -9.09
C GLY A 55 -5.87 10.97 -8.45
N MET A 56 -5.32 12.15 -8.79
CA MET A 56 -5.86 13.44 -8.34
C MET A 56 -7.24 13.70 -8.94
N LYS A 57 -7.46 13.39 -10.21
CA LYS A 57 -8.78 13.53 -10.86
C LYS A 57 -9.78 12.55 -10.27
N GLU A 58 -9.36 11.30 -10.09
CA GLU A 58 -10.22 10.26 -9.50
C GLU A 58 -10.64 10.61 -8.06
N SER A 59 -9.70 11.06 -7.24
CA SER A 59 -10.00 11.46 -5.86
C SER A 59 -10.89 12.70 -5.80
N ALA A 60 -10.64 13.69 -6.67
CA ALA A 60 -11.48 14.90 -6.74
C ALA A 60 -12.91 14.56 -7.11
N ALA A 61 -13.13 13.69 -8.11
CA ALA A 61 -14.46 13.27 -8.54
C ALA A 61 -15.23 12.54 -7.40
N LEU A 62 -14.56 11.65 -6.65
CA LEU A 62 -15.16 10.97 -5.51
C LEU A 62 -15.47 11.94 -4.36
N TYR A 63 -14.55 12.85 -4.05
CA TYR A 63 -14.74 13.86 -3.01
C TYR A 63 -15.91 14.80 -3.32
N GLU A 64 -15.93 15.35 -4.54
CA GLU A 64 -17.04 16.23 -4.98
C GLU A 64 -18.39 15.51 -4.94
N LYS A 65 -18.43 14.24 -5.35
CA LYS A 65 -19.64 13.42 -5.26
C LYS A 65 -20.09 13.24 -3.81
N ALA A 66 -19.16 12.93 -2.89
CA ALA A 66 -19.45 12.78 -1.47
C ALA A 66 -19.99 14.08 -0.85
N VAL A 67 -19.35 15.22 -1.17
CA VAL A 67 -19.82 16.54 -0.70
C VAL A 67 -21.22 16.86 -1.22
N LYS A 68 -21.51 16.59 -2.49
CA LYS A 68 -22.88 16.79 -3.06
C LYS A 68 -23.94 15.91 -2.38
N LEU A 69 -23.54 14.77 -1.84
CA LEU A 69 -24.43 13.87 -1.08
C LEU A 69 -24.55 14.24 0.41
N GLY A 70 -23.92 15.34 0.85
CA GLY A 70 -24.01 15.82 2.22
C GLY A 70 -23.00 15.20 3.20
N VAL A 71 -21.97 14.50 2.71
CA VAL A 71 -20.90 13.96 3.59
C VAL A 71 -20.09 15.09 4.21
N THR A 72 -19.91 15.03 5.52
CA THR A 72 -19.09 15.99 6.27
C THR A 72 -17.62 15.51 6.33
N PHE A 73 -16.67 16.40 6.04
CA PHE A 73 -15.26 16.11 6.07
C PHE A 73 -14.53 16.91 7.15
N HIS A 74 -13.72 16.23 7.94
CA HIS A 74 -12.72 16.80 8.84
C HIS A 74 -11.34 16.43 8.33
N LEU A 75 -10.76 17.28 7.48
CA LEU A 75 -9.41 17.13 6.96
C LEU A 75 -8.40 17.86 7.87
N ASN A 76 -7.13 17.46 7.81
CA ASN A 76 -6.07 17.92 8.70
C ASN A 76 -6.44 17.70 10.18
N VAL A 77 -6.97 16.49 10.46
CA VAL A 77 -7.36 16.04 11.79
C VAL A 77 -6.90 14.59 11.98
N ALA A 78 -5.97 14.39 12.89
CA ALA A 78 -5.47 13.07 13.23
C ALA A 78 -6.35 12.39 14.28
N VAL A 79 -6.64 11.11 14.06
CA VAL A 79 -7.27 10.24 15.07
C VAL A 79 -6.17 9.49 15.79
N HIS A 80 -6.10 9.64 17.11
CA HIS A 80 -5.05 9.01 17.92
C HIS A 80 -5.55 7.87 18.81
N HIS A 81 -6.86 7.78 19.05
CA HIS A 81 -7.45 6.70 19.83
C HIS A 81 -8.89 6.43 19.43
N ILE A 82 -9.32 5.17 19.55
CA ILE A 82 -10.71 4.75 19.39
C ILE A 82 -11.04 3.70 20.46
N GLU A 83 -12.26 3.75 20.97
CA GLU A 83 -12.76 2.75 21.92
C GLU A 83 -14.27 2.55 21.76
N LYS A 84 -14.81 1.46 22.30
CA LYS A 84 -16.26 1.24 22.38
C LYS A 84 -16.76 1.56 23.78
N SER A 85 -17.64 2.54 23.91
CA SER A 85 -18.24 2.96 25.19
C SER A 85 -19.74 3.10 25.04
N ASN A 86 -20.49 2.54 25.98
CA ASN A 86 -21.97 2.56 26.03
C ASN A 86 -22.61 2.13 24.69
N GLY A 87 -22.06 1.09 24.05
CA GLY A 87 -22.55 0.54 22.78
C GLY A 87 -22.19 1.34 21.52
N ARG A 88 -21.52 2.49 21.65
CA ARG A 88 -21.09 3.35 20.55
C ARG A 88 -19.58 3.41 20.44
N TRP A 89 -19.08 3.67 19.24
CA TRP A 89 -17.66 3.98 19.02
C TRP A 89 -17.39 5.42 19.38
N VAL A 90 -16.32 5.63 20.13
CA VAL A 90 -15.77 6.95 20.51
C VAL A 90 -14.46 7.13 19.77
N VAL A 91 -14.34 8.24 19.04
CA VAL A 91 -13.17 8.56 18.22
C VAL A 91 -12.54 9.83 18.74
N TYR A 92 -11.30 9.74 19.17
CA TYR A 92 -10.55 10.84 19.78
C TYR A 92 -9.59 11.46 18.77
N THR A 93 -9.66 12.79 18.67
CA THR A 93 -8.77 13.61 17.85
C THR A 93 -8.15 14.72 18.71
N GLU A 94 -7.14 15.39 18.21
CA GLU A 94 -6.56 16.55 18.89
C GLU A 94 -7.53 17.74 19.03
N LYS A 95 -8.63 17.77 18.24
CA LYS A 95 -9.59 18.87 18.21
C LYS A 95 -10.85 18.61 19.03
N GLN A 96 -11.39 17.41 18.92
CA GLN A 96 -12.66 17.02 19.56
C GLN A 96 -12.84 15.50 19.60
N THR A 97 -13.85 15.08 20.33
CA THR A 97 -14.29 13.67 20.41
C THR A 97 -15.58 13.47 19.61
N PHE A 98 -15.65 12.39 18.85
CA PHE A 98 -16.83 12.03 18.05
C PHE A 98 -17.43 10.73 18.54
N TYR A 99 -18.72 10.52 18.23
CA TYR A 99 -19.47 9.31 18.58
C TYR A 99 -20.21 8.77 17.37
N THR A 100 -20.13 7.46 17.14
CA THR A 100 -20.80 6.81 16.02
C THR A 100 -21.24 5.38 16.35
N ASN A 101 -22.28 4.89 15.66
CA ASN A 101 -22.70 3.50 15.74
C ASN A 101 -21.89 2.60 14.80
N HIS A 102 -21.43 3.15 13.66
CA HIS A 102 -20.70 2.45 12.62
C HIS A 102 -19.38 3.16 12.34
N LEU A 103 -18.27 2.47 12.58
CA LEU A 103 -16.92 3.00 12.38
C LEU A 103 -16.20 2.18 11.31
N LEU A 104 -15.78 2.85 10.23
CA LEU A 104 -14.94 2.26 9.19
C LEU A 104 -13.50 2.75 9.33
N LEU A 105 -12.56 1.83 9.46
CA LEU A 105 -11.15 2.11 9.33
C LEU A 105 -10.69 1.89 7.88
N ALA A 106 -10.32 2.97 7.21
CA ALA A 106 -9.79 3.00 5.86
C ALA A 106 -8.41 3.68 5.84
N THR A 107 -7.60 3.41 6.86
CA THR A 107 -6.32 4.06 7.16
C THR A 107 -5.22 3.76 6.14
N GLY A 108 -5.42 2.73 5.30
CA GLY A 108 -4.52 2.44 4.20
C GLY A 108 -3.27 1.68 4.62
N ALA A 109 -2.09 2.16 4.20
CA ALA A 109 -0.81 1.52 4.40
C ALA A 109 0.30 2.54 4.69
N ALA A 110 1.32 2.12 5.42
CA ALA A 110 2.55 2.87 5.62
C ALA A 110 3.72 2.23 4.85
N GLU A 111 4.81 2.97 4.70
CA GLU A 111 6.01 2.48 4.03
C GLU A 111 6.95 1.80 5.03
N SER A 112 7.44 0.63 4.65
CA SER A 112 8.41 -0.11 5.44
C SER A 112 9.78 0.57 5.38
N PRO A 113 10.42 0.86 6.52
CA PRO A 113 11.78 1.39 6.53
C PRO A 113 12.78 0.33 6.10
N LEU A 114 13.84 0.76 5.39
CA LEU A 114 15.04 -0.03 5.15
C LEU A 114 16.22 0.73 5.78
N PRO A 115 16.68 0.36 6.96
CA PRO A 115 17.78 1.05 7.61
C PRO A 115 19.09 0.79 6.85
N VAL A 116 19.63 1.88 6.30
CA VAL A 116 20.95 1.91 5.64
C VAL A 116 21.78 2.97 6.37
N PRO A 117 23.07 2.74 6.65
CA PRO A 117 23.92 3.76 7.24
C PRO A 117 23.76 5.12 6.52
N GLY A 118 23.56 6.19 7.27
CA GLY A 118 23.32 7.53 6.73
C GLY A 118 21.85 7.86 6.38
N TRP A 119 20.90 6.96 6.62
CA TRP A 119 19.48 7.15 6.26
C TRP A 119 18.76 8.30 6.98
N THR A 120 19.39 8.88 8.01
CA THR A 120 18.86 10.04 8.76
C THR A 120 19.35 11.38 8.21
N LEU A 121 20.21 11.40 7.19
CA LEU A 121 20.69 12.63 6.58
C LEU A 121 19.54 13.39 5.89
N PRO A 122 19.49 14.73 6.00
CA PRO A 122 18.60 15.54 5.19
C PRO A 122 18.80 15.25 3.69
N GLY A 123 17.69 15.04 2.98
CA GLY A 123 17.71 14.58 1.58
C GLY A 123 17.44 13.07 1.43
N VAL A 124 17.39 12.31 2.56
CA VAL A 124 16.87 10.94 2.55
C VAL A 124 15.38 10.97 2.88
N MET A 125 14.59 10.26 2.10
CA MET A 125 13.14 10.16 2.29
C MET A 125 12.61 8.81 1.81
N SER A 126 11.37 8.48 2.14
CA SER A 126 10.70 7.34 1.52
C SER A 126 10.35 7.63 0.05
N VAL A 127 10.24 6.60 -0.76
CA VAL A 127 9.92 6.78 -2.18
C VAL A 127 8.53 7.40 -2.38
N GLY A 128 7.56 7.10 -1.51
CA GLY A 128 6.24 7.73 -1.53
C GLY A 128 6.25 9.19 -1.09
N ALA A 129 7.16 9.59 -0.18
CA ALA A 129 7.34 11.00 0.16
C ALA A 129 7.83 11.79 -1.07
N ALA A 130 8.81 11.27 -1.83
CA ALA A 130 9.25 11.87 -3.08
C ALA A 130 8.12 11.98 -4.11
N GLN A 131 7.26 10.94 -4.22
CA GLN A 131 6.07 10.97 -5.06
C GLN A 131 5.11 12.09 -4.65
N VAL A 132 4.81 12.22 -3.37
CA VAL A 132 3.90 13.26 -2.85
C VAL A 132 4.50 14.65 -3.07
N MET A 133 5.79 14.86 -2.77
CA MET A 133 6.47 16.13 -3.05
C MET A 133 6.30 16.52 -4.52
N THR A 134 6.56 15.60 -5.43
CA THR A 134 6.58 15.87 -6.87
C THR A 134 5.16 16.01 -7.43
N ASN A 135 4.30 15.02 -7.19
CA ASN A 135 3.00 14.94 -7.86
C ASN A 135 1.92 15.77 -7.17
N VAL A 136 2.00 15.99 -5.85
CA VAL A 136 0.99 16.73 -5.10
C VAL A 136 1.44 18.17 -4.83
N HIS A 137 2.66 18.34 -4.33
CA HIS A 137 3.18 19.66 -3.95
C HIS A 137 3.94 20.39 -5.06
N ARG A 138 4.23 19.71 -6.20
CA ARG A 138 4.98 20.26 -7.34
C ARG A 138 6.40 20.73 -6.97
N ILE A 139 7.03 20.02 -6.05
CA ILE A 139 8.38 20.26 -5.57
C ILE A 139 9.25 19.06 -5.93
N LYS A 140 10.38 19.28 -6.61
CA LYS A 140 11.37 18.24 -6.84
C LYS A 140 12.04 17.84 -5.52
N PRO A 141 12.27 16.54 -5.26
CA PRO A 141 13.05 16.10 -4.10
C PRO A 141 14.53 16.47 -4.20
N GLY A 142 15.02 16.68 -5.41
CA GLY A 142 16.37 17.04 -5.79
C GLY A 142 16.53 16.97 -7.31
N GLU A 143 17.73 17.18 -7.82
CA GLU A 143 18.01 17.11 -9.25
C GLU A 143 18.43 15.68 -9.67
N ARG A 144 19.20 14.97 -8.83
CA ARG A 144 19.71 13.63 -9.12
C ARG A 144 19.67 12.74 -7.89
N GLY A 145 19.01 11.58 -7.99
CA GLY A 145 18.83 10.67 -6.86
C GLY A 145 19.09 9.20 -7.15
N VAL A 146 19.20 8.43 -6.06
CA VAL A 146 19.23 6.96 -6.07
C VAL A 146 18.01 6.45 -5.30
N ILE A 147 17.43 5.35 -5.80
CA ILE A 147 16.35 4.65 -5.10
C ILE A 147 16.89 3.33 -4.55
N ILE A 148 16.81 3.16 -3.22
CA ILE A 148 17.23 1.94 -2.50
C ILE A 148 16.00 1.07 -2.26
N GLY A 149 16.00 -0.12 -2.81
CA GLY A 149 14.87 -1.05 -2.83
C GLY A 149 14.22 -1.12 -4.21
N VAL A 150 14.18 -2.34 -4.74
CA VAL A 150 13.67 -2.62 -6.08
C VAL A 150 12.37 -3.41 -5.95
N ASN A 151 11.26 -2.75 -6.23
CA ASN A 151 9.92 -3.32 -6.25
C ASN A 151 9.03 -2.58 -7.24
N VAL A 152 7.79 -3.03 -7.40
CA VAL A 152 6.83 -2.43 -8.36
C VAL A 152 6.58 -0.96 -8.05
N LEU A 153 6.45 -0.61 -6.76
CA LEU A 153 6.17 0.76 -6.34
C LEU A 153 7.35 1.68 -6.65
N SER A 154 8.58 1.27 -6.31
CA SER A 154 9.78 2.06 -6.57
C SER A 154 10.03 2.28 -8.06
N ALA A 155 9.75 1.27 -8.89
CA ALA A 155 9.88 1.39 -10.33
C ALA A 155 8.85 2.37 -10.93
N ALA A 156 7.59 2.30 -10.49
CA ALA A 156 6.54 3.22 -10.93
C ALA A 156 6.86 4.67 -10.53
N ILE A 157 7.24 4.89 -9.27
CA ILE A 157 7.58 6.23 -8.77
C ILE A 157 8.84 6.78 -9.44
N ALA A 158 9.84 5.95 -9.72
CA ALA A 158 11.03 6.37 -10.46
C ALA A 158 10.66 6.94 -11.84
N MET A 159 9.73 6.29 -12.55
CA MET A 159 9.19 6.81 -13.82
C MET A 159 8.47 8.16 -13.63
N GLU A 160 7.65 8.29 -12.58
CA GLU A 160 6.94 9.54 -12.29
C GLU A 160 7.91 10.69 -11.98
N LEU A 161 8.98 10.43 -11.21
CA LEU A 161 10.04 11.40 -10.93
C LEU A 161 10.75 11.86 -12.22
N GLN A 162 11.04 10.92 -13.13
CA GLN A 162 11.60 11.27 -14.44
C GLN A 162 10.67 12.16 -15.28
N LEU A 163 9.35 11.88 -15.26
CA LEU A 163 8.37 12.73 -15.95
C LEU A 163 8.38 14.17 -15.40
N ALA A 164 8.74 14.34 -14.13
CA ALA A 164 8.91 15.64 -13.50
C ALA A 164 10.31 16.29 -13.76
N GLY A 165 11.15 15.65 -14.55
CA GLY A 165 12.48 16.13 -14.89
C GLY A 165 13.52 15.92 -13.78
N VAL A 166 13.34 14.89 -12.93
CA VAL A 166 14.32 14.47 -11.92
C VAL A 166 15.15 13.31 -12.48
N GLU A 167 16.47 13.40 -12.39
CA GLU A 167 17.36 12.31 -12.79
C GLU A 167 17.39 11.21 -11.75
N ILE A 168 17.10 9.97 -12.13
CA ILE A 168 17.30 8.79 -11.30
C ILE A 168 18.52 8.01 -11.80
N ALA A 169 19.61 8.06 -11.04
CA ALA A 169 20.87 7.41 -11.39
C ALA A 169 20.72 5.90 -11.50
N CYS A 170 20.02 5.28 -10.53
CA CYS A 170 19.65 3.87 -10.56
C CYS A 170 18.64 3.50 -9.47
N LEU A 171 18.01 2.32 -9.67
CA LEU A 171 17.39 1.55 -8.59
C LEU A 171 18.38 0.45 -8.20
N THR A 172 18.61 0.27 -6.90
CA THR A 172 19.57 -0.72 -6.39
C THR A 172 19.07 -1.35 -5.10
N LEU A 173 19.71 -2.43 -4.66
CA LEU A 173 19.32 -3.13 -3.44
C LEU A 173 19.92 -2.45 -2.20
N PRO A 174 19.34 -2.60 -1.02
CA PRO A 174 20.03 -2.34 0.24
C PRO A 174 21.05 -3.48 0.48
N LYS A 175 22.10 -3.22 1.25
CA LYS A 175 22.97 -4.28 1.77
C LYS A 175 22.14 -5.28 2.57
N MET A 176 22.28 -6.56 2.28
CA MET A 176 21.57 -7.61 3.00
C MET A 176 22.05 -7.69 4.46
N ASN A 177 21.10 -7.70 5.38
CA ASN A 177 21.31 -7.89 6.81
C ASN A 177 20.02 -8.45 7.46
N GLY A 178 20.01 -8.64 8.78
CA GLY A 178 18.86 -9.19 9.49
C GLY A 178 17.56 -8.38 9.36
N MET A 179 17.62 -7.09 9.02
CA MET A 179 16.46 -6.21 8.85
C MET A 179 16.02 -6.08 7.37
N THR A 180 16.99 -6.05 6.44
CA THR A 180 16.70 -5.89 5.01
C THR A 180 16.35 -7.21 4.32
N LYS A 181 16.75 -8.35 4.92
CA LYS A 181 16.41 -9.73 4.48
C LYS A 181 16.23 -9.85 2.94
N GLY A 182 15.04 -10.25 2.50
CA GLY A 182 14.71 -10.46 1.10
C GLY A 182 14.87 -9.24 0.20
N ALA A 183 14.68 -8.02 0.72
CA ALA A 183 14.91 -6.79 -0.05
C ALA A 183 16.37 -6.60 -0.50
N GLY A 184 17.32 -7.17 0.25
CA GLY A 184 18.75 -7.21 -0.10
C GLY A 184 19.17 -8.46 -0.88
N HIS A 185 18.27 -9.44 -1.09
CA HIS A 185 18.59 -10.69 -1.77
C HIS A 185 18.22 -10.63 -3.26
N PRO A 186 19.21 -10.67 -4.19
CA PRO A 186 18.97 -10.49 -5.62
C PRO A 186 17.97 -11.48 -6.22
N GLY A 187 17.98 -12.72 -5.75
CA GLY A 187 17.08 -13.79 -6.23
C GLY A 187 15.63 -13.53 -5.84
N GLU A 188 15.35 -13.14 -4.60
CA GLU A 188 13.98 -12.84 -4.13
C GLU A 188 13.41 -11.60 -4.82
N VAL A 189 14.25 -10.56 -4.99
CA VAL A 189 13.85 -9.37 -5.73
C VAL A 189 13.59 -9.68 -7.21
N MET A 190 14.41 -10.54 -7.82
CA MET A 190 14.18 -10.99 -9.20
C MET A 190 12.87 -11.74 -9.32
N ASP A 191 12.52 -12.62 -8.37
CA ASP A 191 11.24 -13.31 -8.35
C ASP A 191 10.06 -12.34 -8.31
N SER A 192 10.12 -11.36 -7.44
CA SER A 192 9.11 -10.31 -7.35
C SER A 192 8.95 -9.55 -8.68
N LEU A 193 10.06 -9.21 -9.35
CA LEU A 193 10.02 -8.54 -10.66
C LEU A 193 9.53 -9.43 -11.79
N LEU A 194 9.76 -10.74 -11.73
CA LEU A 194 9.27 -11.68 -12.74
C LEU A 194 7.74 -11.76 -12.75
N HIS A 195 7.08 -11.66 -11.61
CA HIS A 195 5.61 -11.63 -11.51
C HIS A 195 5.01 -10.41 -12.22
N VAL A 196 5.73 -9.29 -12.26
CA VAL A 196 5.29 -8.06 -12.95
C VAL A 196 5.99 -7.84 -14.30
N SER A 197 6.67 -8.86 -14.80
CA SER A 197 7.40 -8.81 -16.10
C SER A 197 6.51 -8.47 -17.30
N HIS A 198 5.18 -8.67 -17.20
CA HIS A 198 4.21 -8.24 -18.20
C HIS A 198 4.18 -6.70 -18.38
N MET A 199 4.60 -5.93 -17.38
CA MET A 199 4.76 -4.47 -17.43
C MET A 199 6.09 -4.04 -18.09
N ALA A 200 7.04 -4.97 -18.28
CA ALA A 200 8.33 -4.61 -18.86
C ALA A 200 8.18 -4.12 -20.31
N PRO A 201 8.82 -3.00 -20.68
CA PRO A 201 8.77 -2.48 -22.04
C PRO A 201 9.45 -3.41 -23.06
N SER A 202 10.39 -4.26 -22.62
CA SER A 202 11.11 -5.19 -23.48
C SER A 202 10.36 -6.51 -23.66
N ARG A 203 10.10 -6.88 -24.94
CA ARG A 203 9.52 -8.19 -25.27
C ARG A 203 10.41 -9.36 -24.82
N LEU A 204 11.73 -9.20 -24.86
CA LEU A 204 12.70 -10.22 -24.42
C LEU A 204 12.57 -10.51 -22.92
N VAL A 205 12.39 -9.48 -22.08
CA VAL A 205 12.17 -9.65 -20.63
C VAL A 205 10.84 -10.37 -20.38
N ARG A 206 9.77 -10.00 -21.10
CA ARG A 206 8.45 -10.66 -20.97
C ARG A 206 8.45 -12.14 -21.37
N TYR A 207 9.19 -12.52 -22.40
CA TYR A 207 9.28 -13.92 -22.83
C TYR A 207 10.30 -14.71 -22.00
N GLY A 208 11.43 -14.10 -21.64
CA GLY A 208 12.48 -14.72 -20.84
C GLY A 208 12.02 -15.10 -19.42
N SER A 209 11.12 -14.30 -18.83
CA SER A 209 10.56 -14.56 -17.50
C SER A 209 9.84 -15.91 -17.38
N LYS A 210 9.22 -16.40 -18.45
CA LYS A 210 8.50 -17.69 -18.47
C LYS A 210 9.41 -18.90 -18.30
N PHE A 211 10.71 -18.76 -18.59
CA PHE A 211 11.70 -19.84 -18.47
C PHE A 211 12.40 -19.87 -17.10
N MET A 212 12.24 -18.80 -16.28
CA MET A 212 12.93 -18.66 -14.98
C MET A 212 12.07 -19.19 -13.81
N LYS A 213 11.48 -20.39 -13.95
CA LYS A 213 10.62 -21.00 -12.92
C LYS A 213 11.37 -21.87 -11.90
N ASN A 214 12.66 -22.18 -12.12
CA ASN A 214 13.46 -23.07 -11.28
C ASN A 214 14.54 -22.28 -10.57
N ASP A 215 14.82 -22.56 -9.29
CA ASP A 215 15.79 -21.85 -8.46
C ASP A 215 17.21 -21.85 -9.06
N PHE A 216 17.60 -22.93 -9.74
CA PHE A 216 18.87 -22.99 -10.48
C PHE A 216 18.90 -21.96 -11.62
N MET A 217 17.82 -21.86 -12.40
CA MET A 217 17.70 -20.89 -13.49
C MET A 217 17.68 -19.45 -12.97
N LYS A 218 17.08 -19.22 -11.80
CA LYS A 218 17.07 -17.91 -11.13
C LYS A 218 18.49 -17.52 -10.70
N LYS A 219 19.22 -18.39 -10.00
CA LYS A 219 20.64 -18.15 -9.63
C LYS A 219 21.49 -17.85 -10.86
N LEU A 220 21.32 -18.62 -11.93
CA LEU A 220 22.01 -18.39 -13.20
C LEU A 220 21.60 -17.02 -13.80
N GLY A 221 20.31 -16.68 -13.76
CA GLY A 221 19.80 -15.39 -14.23
C GLY A 221 20.40 -14.20 -13.46
N VAL A 222 20.54 -14.32 -12.14
CA VAL A 222 21.23 -13.30 -11.32
C VAL A 222 22.72 -13.23 -11.68
N GLN A 223 23.41 -14.37 -11.86
CA GLN A 223 24.82 -14.38 -12.24
C GLN A 223 25.07 -13.75 -13.61
N LEU A 224 24.18 -13.99 -14.57
CA LEU A 224 24.24 -13.44 -15.92
C LEU A 224 23.65 -12.03 -16.03
N TYR A 225 23.06 -11.52 -14.93
CA TYR A 225 22.46 -10.19 -14.94
C TYR A 225 23.52 -9.12 -15.28
N PRO A 226 23.24 -8.19 -16.21
CA PRO A 226 24.21 -7.20 -16.64
C PRO A 226 24.77 -6.37 -15.48
N LYS A 227 26.08 -6.20 -15.42
CA LYS A 227 26.75 -5.39 -14.37
C LYS A 227 26.26 -3.95 -14.34
N LYS A 228 25.87 -3.39 -15.51
CA LYS A 228 25.33 -2.03 -15.65
C LYS A 228 23.82 -1.96 -15.35
N GLY A 229 23.19 -3.08 -14.99
CA GLY A 229 21.74 -3.17 -14.80
C GLY A 229 20.95 -3.31 -16.11
N VAL A 230 19.67 -3.66 -15.96
CA VAL A 230 18.69 -3.63 -17.07
C VAL A 230 17.94 -2.31 -17.00
N LYS A 231 17.84 -1.61 -18.11
CA LYS A 231 17.11 -0.33 -18.14
C LYS A 231 15.61 -0.56 -18.30
N MET A 232 14.84 0.04 -17.42
CA MET A 232 13.39 0.17 -17.52
C MET A 232 13.05 1.67 -17.56
N TRP A 233 12.36 2.13 -18.61
CA TRP A 233 12.14 3.56 -18.91
C TRP A 233 13.42 4.42 -18.90
N GLY A 234 14.56 3.84 -19.31
CA GLY A 234 15.86 4.51 -19.30
C GLY A 234 16.60 4.45 -17.97
N ILE A 235 15.96 4.05 -16.86
CA ILE A 235 16.54 3.97 -15.53
C ILE A 235 17.21 2.60 -15.34
N PRO A 236 18.49 2.53 -14.91
CA PRO A 236 19.14 1.26 -14.61
C PRO A 236 18.58 0.62 -13.35
N ILE A 237 18.11 -0.62 -13.44
CA ILE A 237 17.80 -1.47 -12.29
C ILE A 237 19.00 -2.37 -12.06
N GLN A 238 19.66 -2.24 -10.91
CA GLN A 238 20.93 -2.88 -10.60
C GLN A 238 20.78 -3.96 -9.53
N LEU A 239 20.37 -5.17 -9.92
CA LEU A 239 20.20 -6.30 -8.98
C LEU A 239 21.54 -6.90 -8.45
N ARG A 240 22.66 -6.54 -9.05
CA ARG A 240 24.00 -6.99 -8.61
C ARG A 240 24.77 -5.92 -7.87
N LYS A 241 24.09 -4.89 -7.41
CA LYS A 241 24.67 -3.82 -6.60
C LYS A 241 23.81 -3.55 -5.38
N ALA A 242 24.47 -3.21 -4.28
CA ALA A 242 23.80 -2.81 -3.05
C ALA A 242 24.40 -1.52 -2.50
N VAL A 243 23.55 -0.64 -1.94
CA VAL A 243 24.02 0.51 -1.18
C VAL A 243 24.57 0.02 0.16
N ILE A 244 25.80 0.44 0.46
CA ILE A 244 26.51 0.15 1.71
C ILE A 244 26.24 1.25 2.72
N GLU A 245 26.28 2.51 2.26
CA GLU A 245 26.04 3.69 3.07
C GLU A 245 25.58 4.87 2.21
N ILE A 246 24.90 5.81 2.84
CA ILE A 246 24.58 7.14 2.32
C ILE A 246 25.52 8.10 3.04
N TYR A 247 26.26 8.89 2.30
CA TYR A 247 27.24 9.81 2.87
C TYR A 247 26.92 11.27 2.61
N GLY A 248 27.45 12.12 3.46
CA GLY A 248 27.35 13.58 3.43
C GLY A 248 27.60 14.15 4.82
N GLU A 249 27.94 15.42 4.90
CA GLU A 249 28.22 16.09 6.17
C GLU A 249 26.93 16.66 6.78
N ASN A 250 26.22 17.54 6.07
CA ASN A 250 24.99 18.20 6.54
C ASN A 250 23.75 17.73 5.80
N LYS A 251 23.88 17.10 4.66
CA LYS A 251 22.84 16.55 3.80
C LYS A 251 23.44 15.45 2.94
N VAL A 252 22.59 14.75 2.20
CA VAL A 252 23.04 13.78 1.21
C VAL A 252 23.97 14.43 0.18
N GLU A 253 25.15 13.84 -0.02
CA GLU A 253 26.12 14.17 -1.06
C GLU A 253 26.32 12.99 -2.01
N GLY A 254 25.99 11.78 -1.57
CA GLY A 254 26.07 10.60 -2.40
C GLY A 254 25.80 9.29 -1.66
N VAL A 255 26.00 8.20 -2.38
CA VAL A 255 25.91 6.83 -1.86
C VAL A 255 27.15 6.04 -2.24
N THR A 256 27.63 5.20 -1.32
CA THR A 256 28.62 4.16 -1.60
C THR A 256 27.84 2.89 -1.97
N ILE A 257 28.05 2.38 -3.19
CA ILE A 257 27.51 1.10 -3.66
C ILE A 257 28.62 0.08 -3.85
N ALA A 258 28.29 -1.20 -3.68
CA ALA A 258 29.22 -2.29 -3.96
C ALA A 258 28.56 -3.38 -4.80
N THR A 259 29.39 -4.14 -5.52
CA THR A 259 28.92 -5.34 -6.22
C THR A 259 28.54 -6.41 -5.19
N ILE A 260 27.44 -7.12 -5.43
CA ILE A 260 27.01 -8.28 -4.65
C ILE A 260 26.98 -9.54 -5.52
N ASN A 261 27.22 -10.69 -4.88
CA ASN A 261 27.09 -12.00 -5.52
C ASN A 261 25.61 -12.43 -5.59
N ALA A 262 25.32 -13.62 -6.11
CA ALA A 262 23.95 -14.14 -6.26
C ALA A 262 23.26 -14.42 -4.90
N ASP A 263 24.01 -14.56 -3.83
CA ASP A 263 23.50 -14.80 -2.48
C ASP A 263 23.39 -13.49 -1.66
N GLY A 264 23.64 -12.32 -2.30
CA GLY A 264 23.51 -10.99 -1.69
C GLY A 264 24.73 -10.53 -0.88
N GLU A 265 25.84 -11.28 -0.93
CA GLU A 265 27.06 -10.93 -0.19
C GLU A 265 27.89 -9.91 -0.97
N VAL A 266 28.45 -8.96 -0.24
CA VAL A 266 29.28 -7.89 -0.79
C VAL A 266 30.63 -8.42 -1.27
N VAL A 267 31.00 -8.03 -2.48
CA VAL A 267 32.35 -8.31 -3.03
C VAL A 267 33.29 -7.18 -2.60
N TYR A 268 34.19 -7.47 -1.70
CA TYR A 268 35.16 -6.50 -1.18
C TYR A 268 36.04 -5.90 -2.28
N GLY A 269 36.32 -4.59 -2.16
CA GLY A 269 37.10 -3.85 -3.14
C GLY A 269 36.35 -3.50 -4.42
N SER A 270 35.02 -3.65 -4.41
CA SER A 270 34.17 -3.29 -5.53
C SER A 270 33.33 -2.03 -5.25
N GLU A 271 33.64 -1.35 -4.15
CA GLU A 271 32.97 -0.14 -3.70
C GLU A 271 33.20 1.00 -4.69
N GLU A 272 32.16 1.71 -5.03
CA GLU A 272 32.17 2.91 -5.86
C GLU A 272 31.20 3.95 -5.31
N GLN A 273 31.50 5.22 -5.52
CA GLN A 273 30.65 6.33 -5.08
C GLN A 273 29.80 6.85 -6.24
N ILE A 274 28.57 7.20 -5.93
CA ILE A 274 27.65 7.89 -6.84
C ILE A 274 27.23 9.18 -6.16
N GLU A 275 27.59 10.32 -6.75
CA GLU A 275 27.16 11.62 -6.28
C GLU A 275 25.68 11.83 -6.60
N VAL A 276 24.88 12.16 -5.58
CA VAL A 276 23.46 12.46 -5.66
C VAL A 276 23.08 13.44 -4.57
N ASP A 277 22.02 14.19 -4.76
CA ASP A 277 21.55 15.21 -3.80
C ASP A 277 20.31 14.76 -3.02
N PHE A 278 19.73 13.61 -3.36
CA PHE A 278 18.70 12.94 -2.56
C PHE A 278 18.74 11.42 -2.71
N VAL A 279 18.16 10.73 -1.74
CA VAL A 279 18.01 9.27 -1.73
C VAL A 279 16.59 8.90 -1.35
N CYS A 280 15.96 8.01 -2.13
CA CYS A 280 14.67 7.43 -1.79
C CYS A 280 14.85 6.01 -1.23
N ILE A 281 14.15 5.71 -0.15
CA ILE A 281 14.07 4.37 0.44
C ILE A 281 12.73 3.74 0.09
N ALA A 282 12.77 2.51 -0.44
CA ALA A 282 11.61 1.77 -0.94
C ALA A 282 11.54 0.36 -0.35
N GLY A 283 11.21 0.27 0.94
CA GLY A 283 11.09 -1.00 1.68
C GLY A 283 9.80 -1.78 1.43
N GLY A 284 8.90 -1.27 0.59
CA GLY A 284 7.56 -1.81 0.39
C GLY A 284 6.53 -1.12 1.28
N LEU A 285 5.34 -1.73 1.36
CA LEU A 285 4.21 -1.22 2.14
C LEU A 285 3.76 -2.27 3.15
N TYR A 286 3.22 -1.82 4.27
CA TYR A 286 2.52 -2.67 5.24
C TYR A 286 1.16 -2.04 5.63
N PRO A 287 0.16 -2.88 6.00
CA PRO A 287 -1.16 -2.40 6.43
C PRO A 287 -1.08 -1.52 7.68
N LEU A 288 -1.70 -0.34 7.67
CA LEU A 288 -1.74 0.58 8.81
C LEU A 288 -2.92 0.19 9.74
N ALA A 289 -2.69 -0.84 10.56
CA ALA A 289 -3.71 -1.53 11.35
C ALA A 289 -3.73 -1.14 12.84
N GLU A 290 -2.95 -0.17 13.27
CA GLU A 290 -2.74 0.22 14.67
C GLU A 290 -4.05 0.61 15.36
N LEU A 291 -4.91 1.39 14.71
CA LEU A 291 -6.22 1.76 15.28
C LEU A 291 -7.13 0.55 15.48
N ALA A 292 -7.08 -0.44 14.56
CA ALA A 292 -7.82 -1.68 14.75
C ALA A 292 -7.29 -2.49 15.94
N ALA A 293 -5.97 -2.52 16.15
CA ALA A 293 -5.35 -3.15 17.30
C ALA A 293 -5.73 -2.44 18.62
N VAL A 294 -5.70 -1.10 18.65
CA VAL A 294 -6.13 -0.27 19.79
C VAL A 294 -7.60 -0.53 20.13
N ALA A 295 -8.46 -0.75 19.14
CA ALA A 295 -9.87 -1.12 19.33
C ALA A 295 -10.06 -2.53 19.91
N GLY A 296 -8.99 -3.33 20.03
CA GLY A 296 -9.07 -4.73 20.45
C GLY A 296 -9.53 -5.68 19.35
N CYS A 297 -9.49 -5.27 18.08
CA CYS A 297 -9.78 -6.15 16.95
C CYS A 297 -8.70 -7.24 16.87
N PRO A 298 -9.05 -8.53 16.79
CA PRO A 298 -8.09 -9.58 16.47
C PRO A 298 -7.39 -9.28 15.15
N PHE A 299 -6.06 -9.49 15.07
CA PHE A 299 -5.28 -9.32 13.85
C PHE A 299 -4.23 -10.41 13.72
N TYR A 300 -3.85 -10.70 12.48
CA TYR A 300 -2.96 -11.81 12.15
C TYR A 300 -1.85 -11.36 11.22
N LEU A 301 -0.65 -11.93 11.39
CA LEU A 301 0.42 -11.79 10.43
C LEU A 301 0.10 -12.66 9.21
N VAL A 302 -0.12 -12.00 8.08
CA VAL A 302 -0.35 -12.64 6.77
C VAL A 302 0.60 -12.00 5.77
N GLU A 303 1.75 -12.63 5.57
CA GLU A 303 2.82 -12.09 4.74
C GLU A 303 2.37 -11.81 3.31
N GLU A 304 1.49 -12.65 2.77
CA GLU A 304 0.89 -12.50 1.44
C GLU A 304 -0.03 -11.28 1.33
N LEU A 305 -0.43 -10.68 2.45
CA LEU A 305 -1.19 -9.43 2.50
C LEU A 305 -0.32 -8.21 2.85
N GLY A 306 0.98 -8.43 3.04
CA GLY A 306 1.97 -7.39 3.36
C GLY A 306 2.22 -7.17 4.84
N GLY A 307 1.67 -8.01 5.74
CA GLY A 307 1.95 -7.90 7.17
C GLY A 307 0.74 -8.20 8.07
N TYR A 308 0.65 -7.46 9.17
CA TYR A 308 -0.47 -7.61 10.11
C TYR A 308 -1.75 -6.99 9.56
N VAL A 309 -2.81 -7.78 9.48
CA VAL A 309 -4.15 -7.33 9.04
C VAL A 309 -5.19 -7.61 10.11
N PRO A 310 -6.18 -6.73 10.32
CA PRO A 310 -7.29 -6.99 11.22
C PRO A 310 -8.19 -8.09 10.67
N LEU A 311 -8.72 -8.92 11.54
CA LEU A 311 -9.68 -9.96 11.19
C LEU A 311 -10.96 -9.33 10.64
N HIS A 312 -11.39 -9.79 9.47
CA HIS A 312 -12.60 -9.30 8.80
C HIS A 312 -13.19 -10.39 7.91
N ASN A 313 -14.48 -10.23 7.60
CA ASN A 313 -15.19 -11.08 6.65
C ASN A 313 -15.23 -10.44 5.25
N GLU A 314 -15.88 -11.11 4.30
CA GLU A 314 -16.06 -10.64 2.94
C GLU A 314 -16.92 -9.38 2.84
N ARG A 315 -17.76 -9.11 3.84
CA ARG A 315 -18.58 -7.90 3.97
C ARG A 315 -17.80 -6.73 4.57
N MET A 316 -16.48 -6.89 4.79
CA MET A 316 -15.61 -5.89 5.42
C MET A 316 -15.95 -5.62 6.91
N GLU A 317 -16.73 -6.50 7.56
CA GLU A 317 -17.06 -6.42 8.97
C GLU A 317 -15.96 -7.06 9.80
N SER A 318 -15.54 -6.40 10.89
CA SER A 318 -14.67 -6.99 11.91
C SER A 318 -15.49 -7.83 12.92
N PRO A 319 -14.84 -8.62 13.78
CA PRO A 319 -15.53 -9.31 14.88
C PRO A 319 -16.17 -8.38 15.90
N LEU A 320 -15.75 -7.12 15.95
CA LEU A 320 -16.28 -6.10 16.83
C LEU A 320 -17.50 -5.44 16.19
N GLU A 321 -18.63 -5.50 16.88
CA GLU A 321 -19.88 -4.97 16.38
C GLU A 321 -19.77 -3.47 16.03
N GLY A 322 -20.18 -3.10 14.82
CA GLY A 322 -20.14 -1.74 14.32
C GLY A 322 -18.75 -1.27 13.87
N LEU A 323 -17.73 -2.14 13.86
CA LEU A 323 -16.40 -1.83 13.33
C LEU A 323 -16.20 -2.53 11.98
N TYR A 324 -15.76 -1.77 10.99
CA TYR A 324 -15.49 -2.21 9.62
C TYR A 324 -14.06 -1.84 9.23
N VAL A 325 -13.49 -2.56 8.27
CA VAL A 325 -12.17 -2.28 7.71
C VAL A 325 -12.18 -2.42 6.19
N ALA A 326 -11.55 -1.49 5.44
CA ALA A 326 -11.48 -1.57 3.99
C ALA A 326 -10.23 -0.88 3.41
N GLY A 327 -9.80 -1.32 2.26
CA GLY A 327 -8.60 -0.83 1.60
C GLY A 327 -7.32 -1.48 2.13
N ASN A 328 -6.18 -0.81 2.00
CA ASN A 328 -4.88 -1.41 2.28
C ASN A 328 -4.62 -1.77 3.75
N ILE A 329 -5.44 -1.34 4.69
CA ILE A 329 -5.45 -1.88 6.06
C ILE A 329 -5.75 -3.39 6.08
N THR A 330 -6.47 -3.91 5.07
CA THR A 330 -6.83 -5.33 4.96
C THR A 330 -5.84 -6.15 4.12
N GLY A 331 -4.80 -5.50 3.59
CA GLY A 331 -3.78 -6.08 2.72
C GLY A 331 -3.44 -5.16 1.54
N ILE A 332 -2.20 -5.20 1.11
CA ILE A 332 -1.66 -4.26 0.12
C ILE A 332 -2.13 -4.62 -1.29
N GLU A 333 -3.08 -3.82 -1.80
CA GLU A 333 -3.65 -3.96 -3.15
C GLU A 333 -3.74 -2.59 -3.85
N GLY A 334 -4.15 -2.61 -5.12
CA GLY A 334 -4.30 -1.38 -5.91
C GLY A 334 -5.52 -0.53 -5.50
N ALA A 335 -5.50 0.74 -5.89
CA ALA A 335 -6.54 1.72 -5.55
C ALA A 335 -7.95 1.29 -6.03
N LYS A 336 -8.06 0.63 -7.19
CA LYS A 336 -9.33 0.12 -7.71
C LYS A 336 -9.94 -0.98 -6.81
N VAL A 337 -9.09 -1.87 -6.26
CA VAL A 337 -9.52 -2.89 -5.29
C VAL A 337 -9.93 -2.23 -3.98
N ALA A 338 -9.14 -1.27 -3.49
CA ALA A 338 -9.48 -0.52 -2.27
C ALA A 338 -10.83 0.20 -2.40
N ALA A 339 -11.11 0.83 -3.55
CA ALA A 339 -12.41 1.46 -3.82
C ALA A 339 -13.56 0.43 -3.84
N ALA A 340 -13.35 -0.74 -4.46
CA ALA A 340 -14.34 -1.81 -4.47
C ALA A 340 -14.66 -2.34 -3.07
N GLN A 341 -13.62 -2.53 -2.23
CA GLN A 341 -13.81 -2.88 -0.81
C GLN A 341 -14.56 -1.78 -0.06
N GLY A 342 -14.26 -0.50 -0.34
CA GLY A 342 -14.97 0.63 0.21
C GLY A 342 -16.47 0.59 -0.12
N LYS A 343 -16.82 0.24 -1.36
CA LYS A 343 -18.23 0.04 -1.77
C LYS A 343 -18.89 -1.07 -0.96
N THR A 344 -18.22 -2.23 -0.81
CA THR A 344 -18.73 -3.35 -0.01
C THR A 344 -18.93 -2.95 1.46
N ALA A 345 -17.97 -2.25 2.05
CA ALA A 345 -18.08 -1.74 3.42
C ALA A 345 -19.25 -0.75 3.57
N GLY A 346 -19.40 0.19 2.63
CA GLY A 346 -20.49 1.17 2.64
C GLY A 346 -21.86 0.53 2.55
N LEU A 347 -22.06 -0.47 1.68
CA LEU A 347 -23.28 -1.25 1.59
C LEU A 347 -23.56 -2.03 2.88
N SER A 348 -22.53 -2.64 3.47
CA SER A 348 -22.65 -3.39 4.73
C SER A 348 -23.04 -2.48 5.89
N ILE A 349 -22.46 -1.28 5.96
CA ILE A 349 -22.83 -0.25 6.95
C ILE A 349 -24.28 0.16 6.75
N ALA A 350 -24.70 0.50 5.52
CA ALA A 350 -26.08 0.90 5.22
C ALA A 350 -27.09 -0.19 5.56
N HIS A 351 -26.75 -1.45 5.27
CA HIS A 351 -27.59 -2.60 5.66
C HIS A 351 -27.76 -2.70 7.18
N ARG A 352 -26.68 -2.54 7.94
CA ARG A 352 -26.70 -2.57 9.41
C ARG A 352 -27.40 -1.35 10.01
N ALA A 353 -27.35 -0.20 9.35
CA ALA A 353 -28.10 1.01 9.69
C ALA A 353 -29.61 0.93 9.35
N GLY A 354 -30.08 -0.25 8.94
CA GLY A 354 -31.51 -0.54 8.73
C GLY A 354 -32.00 -0.41 7.29
N LYS A 355 -31.15 -0.12 6.32
CA LYS A 355 -31.53 -0.14 4.90
C LYS A 355 -31.81 -1.56 4.44
N LYS A 356 -33.04 -1.85 4.04
CA LYS A 356 -33.45 -3.19 3.59
C LYS A 356 -33.15 -3.43 2.11
N GLY A 357 -33.00 -4.71 1.75
CA GLY A 357 -32.88 -5.13 0.34
C GLY A 357 -31.50 -5.03 -0.26
N LEU A 358 -30.45 -4.77 0.52
CA LEU A 358 -29.08 -4.61 0.05
C LEU A 358 -28.29 -5.94 -0.08
N ASP A 359 -28.83 -7.10 0.33
CA ASP A 359 -28.08 -8.36 0.37
C ASP A 359 -27.56 -8.76 -1.01
N MET A 360 -28.36 -8.58 -2.06
CA MET A 360 -27.93 -8.90 -3.43
C MET A 360 -26.83 -7.94 -3.90
N GLU A 361 -26.95 -6.63 -3.63
CA GLU A 361 -25.94 -5.64 -3.98
C GLU A 361 -24.63 -5.87 -3.25
N ILE A 362 -24.67 -6.30 -1.98
CA ILE A 362 -23.49 -6.67 -1.20
C ILE A 362 -22.79 -7.86 -1.85
N GLN A 363 -23.55 -8.93 -2.19
CA GLN A 363 -22.97 -10.11 -2.84
C GLN A 363 -22.35 -9.78 -4.20
N ASP A 364 -23.00 -8.94 -4.99
CA ASP A 364 -22.48 -8.50 -6.28
C ASP A 364 -21.22 -7.62 -6.10
N SER A 365 -21.18 -6.77 -5.05
CA SER A 365 -20.00 -5.97 -4.73
C SER A 365 -18.82 -6.84 -4.29
N ILE A 366 -19.03 -7.90 -3.51
CA ILE A 366 -18.00 -8.87 -3.12
C ILE A 366 -17.43 -9.53 -4.39
N LYS A 367 -18.28 -10.08 -5.25
CA LYS A 367 -17.86 -10.70 -6.53
C LYS A 367 -17.11 -9.70 -7.41
N MET A 368 -17.57 -8.46 -7.48
CA MET A 368 -16.91 -7.42 -8.27
C MET A 368 -15.52 -7.11 -7.71
N THR A 369 -15.35 -7.08 -6.38
CA THR A 369 -14.05 -6.87 -5.74
C THR A 369 -13.05 -7.97 -6.14
N GLU A 370 -13.47 -9.23 -6.16
CA GLU A 370 -12.65 -10.35 -6.63
C GLU A 370 -12.29 -10.22 -8.11
N GLN A 371 -13.26 -9.86 -8.97
CA GLN A 371 -13.01 -9.66 -10.38
C GLN A 371 -12.01 -8.53 -10.65
N ILE A 372 -12.12 -7.41 -9.92
CA ILE A 372 -11.19 -6.28 -10.02
C ILE A 372 -9.79 -6.71 -9.56
N ARG A 373 -9.69 -7.48 -8.46
CA ARG A 373 -8.41 -8.04 -7.96
C ARG A 373 -7.75 -8.91 -9.02
N ASN A 374 -8.47 -9.84 -9.60
CA ASN A 374 -7.95 -10.80 -10.59
C ASN A 374 -7.54 -10.13 -11.91
N ARG A 375 -8.13 -8.98 -12.24
CA ARG A 375 -7.81 -8.16 -13.42
C ARG A 375 -6.83 -7.03 -13.14
N ALA A 376 -6.38 -6.87 -11.88
CA ALA A 376 -5.48 -5.79 -11.51
C ALA A 376 -4.18 -5.87 -12.31
N TYR A 377 -3.87 -4.78 -13.03
CA TYR A 377 -2.65 -4.69 -13.82
C TYR A 377 -1.39 -4.67 -12.94
N ILE A 378 -1.48 -4.03 -11.77
CA ILE A 378 -0.43 -4.00 -10.77
C ILE A 378 -0.87 -4.88 -9.59
N GLN A 379 -0.11 -5.95 -9.33
CA GLN A 379 -0.24 -6.78 -8.15
C GLN A 379 1.01 -6.59 -7.29
N PHE A 380 0.83 -6.08 -6.07
CA PHE A 380 1.94 -5.81 -5.14
C PHE A 380 2.46 -7.09 -4.49
N HIS A 381 1.59 -8.06 -4.25
CA HIS A 381 1.92 -9.38 -3.72
C HIS A 381 1.39 -10.46 -4.65
N PRO A 382 2.25 -11.33 -5.20
CA PRO A 382 1.83 -12.36 -6.16
C PRO A 382 0.89 -13.41 -5.54
N GLU A 383 0.97 -13.62 -4.23
CA GLU A 383 0.19 -14.60 -3.48
C GLU A 383 -1.01 -14.00 -2.74
N ILE A 384 -1.48 -12.82 -3.19
CA ILE A 384 -2.58 -12.09 -2.54
C ILE A 384 -3.84 -12.95 -2.32
N GLU A 385 -4.17 -13.84 -3.25
CA GLU A 385 -5.32 -14.75 -3.12
C GLU A 385 -5.14 -15.77 -1.99
N ALA A 386 -3.92 -16.29 -1.81
CA ALA A 386 -3.60 -17.18 -0.71
C ALA A 386 -3.76 -16.47 0.64
N GLY A 387 -3.30 -15.22 0.72
CA GLY A 387 -3.49 -14.38 1.89
C GLY A 387 -4.96 -14.11 2.21
N ARG A 388 -5.78 -13.84 1.19
CA ARG A 388 -7.24 -13.65 1.36
C ARG A 388 -7.92 -14.93 1.87
N LYS A 389 -7.53 -16.10 1.37
CA LYS A 389 -8.04 -17.39 1.88
C LYS A 389 -7.64 -17.62 3.34
N LYS A 390 -6.40 -17.28 3.72
CA LYS A 390 -5.95 -17.40 5.12
C LYS A 390 -6.80 -16.56 6.06
N ILE A 391 -7.10 -15.30 5.73
CA ILE A 391 -7.92 -14.45 6.60
C ILE A 391 -9.37 -14.94 6.68
N SER A 392 -9.95 -15.44 5.58
CA SER A 392 -11.28 -16.07 5.59
C SER A 392 -11.32 -17.30 6.49
N GLN A 393 -10.31 -18.17 6.44
CA GLN A 393 -10.20 -19.33 7.32
C GLN A 393 -10.09 -18.91 8.81
N GLN A 394 -9.31 -17.88 9.13
CA GLN A 394 -9.22 -17.34 10.48
C GLN A 394 -10.57 -16.79 10.95
N TRP A 395 -11.35 -16.18 10.07
CA TRP A 395 -12.70 -15.74 10.38
C TRP A 395 -13.62 -16.92 10.77
N GLU A 396 -13.61 -18.00 10.01
CA GLU A 396 -14.40 -19.21 10.30
C GLU A 396 -14.01 -19.84 11.65
N VAL A 397 -12.71 -19.95 11.92
CA VAL A 397 -12.18 -20.43 13.21
C VAL A 397 -12.65 -19.54 14.34
N TYR A 398 -12.54 -18.22 14.20
CA TYR A 398 -13.00 -17.27 15.22
C TYR A 398 -14.50 -17.43 15.51
N GLN A 399 -15.33 -17.54 14.46
CA GLN A 399 -16.78 -17.71 14.60
C GLN A 399 -17.14 -19.04 15.27
N SER A 400 -16.47 -20.14 14.93
CA SER A 400 -16.70 -21.45 15.55
C SER A 400 -16.33 -21.44 17.06
N THR A 401 -15.20 -20.82 17.40
CA THR A 401 -14.76 -20.68 18.80
C THR A 401 -15.74 -19.83 19.60
N LYS A 402 -16.22 -18.72 19.05
CA LYS A 402 -17.21 -17.87 19.72
C LYS A 402 -18.54 -18.62 19.98
N ARG A 403 -18.99 -19.44 19.02
CA ARG A 403 -20.20 -20.29 19.20
C ARG A 403 -20.01 -21.33 20.28
N SER A 404 -18.84 -21.97 20.34
CA SER A 404 -18.55 -22.99 21.38
C SER A 404 -18.46 -22.40 22.78
N LEU A 405 -17.96 -21.17 22.93
CA LEU A 405 -17.90 -20.47 24.24
C LEU A 405 -19.24 -19.84 24.62
N GLY A 406 -20.07 -19.41 23.67
CA GLY A 406 -21.40 -18.84 23.91
C GLY A 406 -22.51 -19.90 24.12
N GLY A 407 -22.29 -21.16 23.77
CA GLY A 407 -23.25 -22.26 23.95
C GLY A 407 -23.24 -22.93 25.36
N GLY A 408 -22.44 -22.38 26.28
CA GLY A 408 -22.28 -22.96 27.63
C GLY A 408 -23.02 -22.24 28.75
N VAL A 409 -23.95 -21.33 28.47
CA VAL A 409 -24.78 -20.65 29.46
C VAL A 409 -26.22 -20.65 28.97
N THR A 410 -26.95 -21.73 29.28
CA THR A 410 -28.41 -21.76 29.39
C THR A 410 -28.75 -22.29 30.76
#